data_044e5f99ef3974252791aa52e492940f
#
_entry.id   044e5f99ef3974252791aa52e492940f
#
_cell.length_a   1.000
_cell.length_b   1.000
_cell.length_c   1.000
_cell.angle_alpha   90.00
_cell.angle_beta   90.00
_cell.angle_gamma   90.00
#
_symmetry.space_group_name_H-M   'P 1'
#
loop_
_entity.id
_entity.type
_entity.pdbx_description
1 polymer ?
#
loop_
_entity_poly.entity_id
_entity_poly.type
_entity_poly.pdbx_seq_one_letter_code
_entity_poly.pdbx_strand_id
1 'polypeptide(L)'
;GLESVSYNLNRKNNSLKFYEFGKTYHKYNDKYQEDKHLTLFVTGKRTKESWNTLTSTSDFFYVKGVLTSVLDRLGIQNLKTTPTKNDIFSEGITLSLGKIKLVDFGVVKRSILKEFGIKQEVLFADFNWENVLKLSSKKNIKVSDLSKFPSVKRDLALLIDNKTEFKEVYNLAFQSERNLLKDVGLFDVYEGDKLPEGKKSYAVSFLLQDETKTLADKQIDKIMQKLQQTFEKNLDAVLR
;
A
#
# COMPACT_ATOMS: atom_id res chain seq x y z
N GLY A 1 5.99 9.58 -21.21
CA GLY A 1 5.58 10.06 -19.87
C GLY A 1 6.57 11.04 -19.27
N LEU A 2 7.87 10.71 -19.14
CA LEU A 2 8.87 11.64 -18.57
C LEU A 2 9.08 12.88 -19.43
N GLU A 3 8.99 12.78 -20.73
CA GLU A 3 9.01 13.96 -21.63
C GLU A 3 7.84 14.90 -21.33
N SER A 4 6.63 14.34 -21.16
CA SER A 4 5.45 15.13 -20.79
C SER A 4 5.59 15.78 -19.42
N VAL A 5 6.19 15.08 -18.45
CA VAL A 5 6.52 15.64 -17.14
C VAL A 5 7.51 16.80 -17.30
N SER A 6 8.63 16.60 -18.00
CA SER A 6 9.65 17.63 -18.26
C SER A 6 9.04 18.86 -18.95
N TYR A 7 8.24 18.63 -20.00
CA TYR A 7 7.55 19.72 -20.72
C TYR A 7 6.69 20.59 -19.81
N ASN A 8 5.95 19.99 -18.89
CA ASN A 8 5.09 20.71 -17.98
C ASN A 8 5.87 21.43 -16.87
N LEU A 9 6.92 20.78 -16.32
CA LEU A 9 7.79 21.37 -15.32
C LEU A 9 8.49 22.66 -15.85
N ASN A 10 8.93 22.65 -17.12
CA ASN A 10 9.53 23.80 -17.77
C ASN A 10 8.53 24.97 -17.93
N ARG A 11 7.23 24.70 -17.81
CA ARG A 11 6.14 25.69 -17.80
C ARG A 11 5.66 26.03 -16.40
N LYS A 12 6.45 25.71 -15.37
CA LYS A 12 6.16 25.96 -13.94
C LYS A 12 4.94 25.20 -13.38
N ASN A 13 4.49 24.17 -14.06
CA ASN A 13 3.49 23.23 -13.54
C ASN A 13 4.23 22.15 -12.70
N ASN A 14 4.47 22.46 -11.43
CA ASN A 14 5.35 21.63 -10.57
C ASN A 14 4.63 20.46 -9.88
N SER A 15 3.31 20.36 -9.99
CA SER A 15 2.52 19.30 -9.34
C SER A 15 1.67 18.60 -10.40
N LEU A 16 2.12 17.40 -10.78
CA LEU A 16 1.56 16.68 -11.91
C LEU A 16 1.11 15.28 -11.49
N LYS A 17 0.00 14.84 -12.05
CA LYS A 17 -0.56 13.50 -11.92
C LYS A 17 -1.05 13.07 -13.27
N PHE A 18 -0.26 12.26 -13.96
CA PHE A 18 -0.58 11.75 -15.29
C PHE A 18 -0.85 10.27 -15.25
N TYR A 19 -1.72 9.82 -16.13
CA TYR A 19 -1.88 8.41 -16.45
C TYR A 19 -2.00 8.23 -17.97
N GLU A 20 -1.62 7.06 -18.43
CA GLU A 20 -1.68 6.71 -19.83
C GLU A 20 -1.99 5.23 -19.99
N PHE A 21 -2.95 4.91 -20.87
CA PHE A 21 -3.13 3.56 -21.38
C PHE A 21 -2.35 3.42 -22.68
N GLY A 22 -1.43 2.46 -22.70
CA GLY A 22 -0.55 2.24 -23.85
C GLY A 22 -0.29 0.77 -24.11
N LYS A 23 0.50 0.53 -25.14
CA LYS A 23 0.99 -0.81 -25.51
C LYS A 23 2.48 -0.74 -25.78
N THR A 24 3.18 -1.80 -25.41
CA THR A 24 4.54 -2.08 -25.88
C THR A 24 4.50 -3.24 -26.86
N TYR A 25 5.41 -3.21 -27.82
CA TYR A 25 5.47 -4.18 -28.90
C TYR A 25 6.84 -4.87 -28.87
N HIS A 26 6.83 -6.19 -28.81
CA HIS A 26 8.03 -6.99 -28.77
C HIS A 26 8.04 -8.00 -29.91
N LYS A 27 9.21 -8.28 -30.47
CA LYS A 27 9.40 -9.32 -31.47
C LYS A 27 10.29 -10.43 -30.89
N TYR A 28 9.73 -11.61 -30.71
CA TYR A 28 10.43 -12.79 -30.24
C TYR A 28 10.35 -13.90 -31.32
N ASN A 29 11.49 -14.31 -31.89
CA ASN A 29 11.54 -15.43 -32.82
C ASN A 29 10.42 -15.38 -33.88
N ASP A 30 10.29 -14.27 -34.60
CA ASP A 30 9.26 -13.99 -35.62
C ASP A 30 7.81 -13.90 -35.17
N LYS A 31 7.57 -13.96 -33.87
CA LYS A 31 6.24 -13.66 -33.27
C LYS A 31 6.24 -12.27 -32.66
N TYR A 32 5.19 -11.52 -32.96
CA TYR A 32 4.94 -10.23 -32.31
C TYR A 32 4.09 -10.45 -31.05
N GLN A 33 4.47 -9.78 -29.98
CA GLN A 33 3.73 -9.73 -28.74
C GLN A 33 3.39 -8.27 -28.43
N GLU A 34 2.15 -8.03 -28.05
CA GLU A 34 1.69 -6.73 -27.53
C GLU A 34 1.39 -6.88 -26.06
N ASP A 35 1.97 -6.02 -25.24
CA ASP A 35 1.68 -5.94 -23.81
C ASP A 35 0.94 -4.65 -23.51
N LYS A 36 -0.20 -4.74 -22.83
CA LYS A 36 -1.02 -3.58 -22.43
C LYS A 36 -0.60 -3.06 -21.09
N HIS A 37 -0.46 -1.74 -21.00
CA HIS A 37 -0.03 -1.02 -19.82
C HIS A 37 -1.05 0.04 -19.43
N LEU A 38 -1.19 0.26 -18.10
CA LEU A 38 -1.64 1.52 -17.53
C LEU A 38 -0.48 2.08 -16.72
N THR A 39 0.01 3.24 -17.11
CA THR A 39 1.11 3.90 -16.41
C THR A 39 0.64 5.14 -15.65
N LEU A 40 1.28 5.42 -14.53
CA LEU A 40 1.06 6.63 -13.74
C LEU A 40 2.38 7.34 -13.49
N PHE A 41 2.36 8.67 -13.64
CA PHE A 41 3.48 9.56 -13.30
C PHE A 41 2.98 10.61 -12.31
N VAL A 42 3.58 10.66 -11.14
CA VAL A 42 3.18 11.58 -10.06
C VAL A 42 4.40 12.33 -9.56
N THR A 43 4.29 13.65 -9.45
CA THR A 43 5.37 14.50 -8.94
C THR A 43 4.80 15.76 -8.30
N GLY A 44 5.53 16.35 -7.35
CA GLY A 44 5.17 17.61 -6.69
C GLY A 44 4.15 17.46 -5.57
N LYS A 45 3.33 18.48 -5.37
CA LYS A 45 2.38 18.58 -4.25
C LYS A 45 1.18 17.66 -4.43
N ARG A 46 0.74 17.03 -3.34
CA ARG A 46 -0.46 16.18 -3.28
C ARG A 46 -1.75 16.99 -3.47
N THR A 47 -1.81 18.15 -2.82
CA THR A 47 -2.96 19.07 -2.83
C THR A 47 -2.50 20.45 -3.27
N LYS A 48 -3.43 21.23 -3.82
CA LYS A 48 -3.19 22.65 -4.05
C LYS A 48 -3.01 23.36 -2.71
N GLU A 49 -2.18 24.40 -2.71
CA GLU A 49 -1.99 25.25 -1.54
C GLU A 49 -3.31 25.96 -1.19
N SER A 50 -3.68 25.92 0.08
CA SER A 50 -4.90 26.52 0.60
C SER A 50 -4.68 26.94 2.05
N TRP A 51 -5.39 27.96 2.52
CA TRP A 51 -5.29 28.46 3.88
C TRP A 51 -5.71 27.45 4.96
N ASN A 52 -6.55 26.49 4.61
CA ASN A 52 -7.11 25.49 5.53
C ASN A 52 -6.59 24.07 5.31
N THR A 53 -5.63 23.87 4.42
CA THR A 53 -5.09 22.55 4.09
C THR A 53 -3.58 22.57 4.14
N LEU A 54 -3.00 21.72 4.98
CA LEU A 54 -1.56 21.53 5.01
C LEU A 54 -1.09 20.97 3.66
N THR A 55 -0.14 21.65 3.07
CA THR A 55 0.47 21.20 1.82
C THR A 55 1.45 20.07 2.09
N SER A 56 1.24 18.93 1.45
CA SER A 56 2.16 17.80 1.48
C SER A 56 2.62 17.46 0.07
N THR A 57 3.82 16.93 -0.05
CA THR A 57 4.32 16.35 -1.30
C THR A 57 3.65 15.01 -1.56
N SER A 58 3.52 14.66 -2.84
CA SER A 58 3.13 13.30 -3.23
C SER A 58 4.28 12.38 -2.90
N ASP A 59 4.06 11.46 -1.98
CA ASP A 59 5.04 10.49 -1.52
C ASP A 59 4.71 9.07 -1.99
N PHE A 60 5.60 8.14 -1.67
CA PHE A 60 5.47 6.73 -1.98
C PHE A 60 4.16 6.13 -1.45
N PHE A 61 3.77 6.46 -0.22
CA PHE A 61 2.57 5.92 0.41
C PHE A 61 1.29 6.45 -0.22
N TYR A 62 1.28 7.72 -0.61
CA TYR A 62 0.16 8.31 -1.35
C TYR A 62 -0.10 7.57 -2.66
N VAL A 63 0.94 7.37 -3.48
CA VAL A 63 0.79 6.68 -4.76
C VAL A 63 0.45 5.20 -4.54
N LYS A 64 1.05 4.52 -3.56
CA LYS A 64 0.68 3.16 -3.17
C LYS A 64 -0.81 3.05 -2.84
N GLY A 65 -1.35 4.02 -2.08
CA GLY A 65 -2.78 4.08 -1.77
C GLY A 65 -3.65 4.21 -3.03
N VAL A 66 -3.25 5.05 -3.99
CA VAL A 66 -3.94 5.19 -5.29
C VAL A 66 -3.95 3.86 -6.05
N LEU A 67 -2.79 3.17 -6.14
CA LEU A 67 -2.67 1.89 -6.83
C LEU A 67 -3.56 0.82 -6.19
N THR A 68 -3.54 0.74 -4.86
CA THR A 68 -4.40 -0.19 -4.12
C THR A 68 -5.86 0.11 -4.36
N SER A 69 -6.27 1.40 -4.33
CA SER A 69 -7.66 1.81 -4.59
C SER A 69 -8.13 1.44 -6.01
N VAL A 70 -7.25 1.54 -7.02
CA VAL A 70 -7.55 1.10 -8.39
C VAL A 70 -7.81 -0.41 -8.43
N LEU A 71 -6.94 -1.20 -7.79
CA LEU A 71 -7.08 -2.66 -7.76
C LEU A 71 -8.29 -3.12 -6.95
N ASP A 72 -8.56 -2.49 -5.81
CA ASP A 72 -9.74 -2.76 -4.97
C ASP A 72 -11.05 -2.47 -5.73
N ARG A 73 -11.10 -1.37 -6.48
CA ARG A 73 -12.24 -1.03 -7.37
C ARG A 73 -12.53 -2.15 -8.38
N LEU A 74 -11.49 -2.83 -8.83
CA LEU A 74 -11.57 -3.96 -9.75
C LEU A 74 -11.76 -5.31 -9.03
N GLY A 75 -11.97 -5.30 -7.70
CA GLY A 75 -12.16 -6.48 -6.87
C GLY A 75 -10.90 -7.29 -6.63
N ILE A 76 -9.71 -6.73 -6.86
CA ILE A 76 -8.42 -7.39 -6.66
C ILE A 76 -7.85 -6.99 -5.32
N GLN A 77 -7.94 -7.88 -4.33
CA GLN A 77 -7.53 -7.68 -2.94
C GLN A 77 -6.46 -8.69 -2.51
N ASN A 78 -5.97 -8.58 -1.27
CA ASN A 78 -4.95 -9.47 -0.70
C ASN A 78 -3.64 -9.49 -1.49
N LEU A 79 -3.17 -8.29 -1.84
CA LEU A 79 -1.95 -8.11 -2.62
C LEU A 79 -0.70 -8.50 -1.82
N LYS A 80 0.19 -9.22 -2.48
CA LYS A 80 1.54 -9.45 -1.99
C LYS A 80 2.44 -8.31 -2.47
N THR A 81 3.23 -7.74 -1.56
CA THR A 81 4.24 -6.72 -1.85
C THR A 81 5.62 -7.38 -1.78
N THR A 82 6.45 -7.14 -2.78
CA THR A 82 7.87 -7.56 -2.82
C THR A 82 8.72 -6.43 -3.40
N PRO A 83 10.01 -6.32 -3.04
CA PRO A 83 10.92 -5.40 -3.74
C PRO A 83 10.88 -5.65 -5.25
N THR A 84 10.85 -4.59 -6.04
CA THR A 84 10.93 -4.71 -7.50
C THR A 84 12.36 -4.96 -7.95
N LYS A 85 12.51 -5.68 -9.09
CA LYS A 85 13.79 -5.87 -9.79
C LYS A 85 13.94 -4.93 -10.98
N ASN A 86 13.00 -3.99 -11.17
CA ASN A 86 13.01 -3.09 -12.31
C ASN A 86 14.06 -1.98 -12.11
N ASP A 87 14.98 -1.86 -13.06
CA ASP A 87 16.11 -0.93 -13.01
C ASP A 87 15.74 0.54 -13.17
N ILE A 88 14.50 0.86 -13.49
CA ILE A 88 14.01 2.25 -13.59
C ILE A 88 13.99 2.91 -12.19
N PHE A 89 13.80 2.12 -11.14
CA PHE A 89 13.60 2.63 -9.79
C PHE A 89 14.89 2.68 -8.96
N SER A 90 15.04 3.73 -8.16
CA SER A 90 15.99 3.76 -7.05
C SER A 90 15.48 2.91 -5.89
N GLU A 91 14.19 3.04 -5.61
CA GLU A 91 13.43 2.25 -4.62
C GLU A 91 12.07 1.92 -5.22
N GLY A 92 11.63 0.69 -5.05
CA GLY A 92 10.34 0.29 -5.60
C GLY A 92 9.86 -1.07 -5.14
N ILE A 93 8.59 -1.30 -5.40
CA ILE A 93 7.90 -2.54 -5.05
C ILE A 93 7.13 -3.10 -6.25
N THR A 94 6.91 -4.40 -6.22
CA THR A 94 5.98 -5.10 -7.09
C THR A 94 4.76 -5.52 -6.27
N LEU A 95 3.56 -5.18 -6.77
CA LEU A 95 2.29 -5.70 -6.26
C LEU A 95 1.86 -6.89 -7.08
N SER A 96 1.51 -7.99 -6.42
CA SER A 96 1.13 -9.26 -7.06
C SER A 96 -0.06 -9.90 -6.35
N LEU A 97 -0.86 -10.67 -7.09
CA LEU A 97 -1.84 -11.59 -6.53
C LEU A 97 -1.34 -13.03 -6.74
N GLY A 98 -0.93 -13.70 -5.67
CA GLY A 98 -0.23 -14.98 -5.76
C GLY A 98 1.08 -14.84 -6.56
N LYS A 99 1.16 -15.55 -7.70
CA LYS A 99 2.31 -15.49 -8.62
C LYS A 99 2.13 -14.47 -9.75
N ILE A 100 0.95 -13.86 -9.88
CA ILE A 100 0.62 -12.96 -10.98
C ILE A 100 1.05 -11.54 -10.61
N LYS A 101 2.03 -11.02 -11.34
CA LYS A 101 2.49 -9.63 -11.22
C LYS A 101 1.42 -8.69 -11.77
N LEU A 102 1.12 -7.61 -11.04
CA LEU A 102 0.11 -6.63 -11.41
C LEU A 102 0.68 -5.24 -11.64
N VAL A 103 1.54 -4.77 -10.74
CA VAL A 103 2.10 -3.41 -10.80
C VAL A 103 3.54 -3.42 -10.34
N ASP A 104 4.42 -2.76 -11.09
CA ASP A 104 5.69 -2.26 -10.57
C ASP A 104 5.55 -0.78 -10.27
N PHE A 105 6.05 -0.36 -9.13
CA PHE A 105 5.91 1.00 -8.68
C PHE A 105 7.11 1.44 -7.84
N GLY A 106 7.54 2.68 -8.02
CA GLY A 106 8.64 3.22 -7.25
C GLY A 106 9.04 4.65 -7.59
N VAL A 107 10.13 5.07 -6.99
CA VAL A 107 10.81 6.34 -7.27
C VAL A 107 11.75 6.16 -8.45
N VAL A 108 11.58 6.97 -9.49
CA VAL A 108 12.44 6.92 -10.68
C VAL A 108 13.86 7.34 -10.33
N LYS A 109 14.87 6.58 -10.82
CA LYS A 109 16.28 6.90 -10.59
C LYS A 109 16.65 8.31 -11.04
N ARG A 110 17.43 9.00 -10.24
CA ARG A 110 17.91 10.36 -10.57
C ARG A 110 18.72 10.43 -11.86
N SER A 111 19.46 9.38 -12.21
CA SER A 111 20.19 9.30 -13.49
C SER A 111 19.22 9.44 -14.68
N ILE A 112 18.11 8.70 -14.67
CA ILE A 112 17.09 8.76 -15.71
C ILE A 112 16.42 10.15 -15.73
N LEU A 113 15.99 10.67 -14.57
CA LEU A 113 15.38 11.99 -14.49
C LEU A 113 16.26 13.10 -15.05
N LYS A 114 17.58 12.99 -14.83
CA LYS A 114 18.57 13.96 -15.33
C LYS A 114 18.62 13.99 -16.87
N GLU A 115 18.47 12.87 -17.55
CA GLU A 115 18.42 12.79 -19.02
C GLU A 115 17.24 13.59 -19.60
N PHE A 116 16.14 13.69 -18.83
CA PHE A 116 14.95 14.49 -19.20
C PHE A 116 14.98 15.92 -18.60
N GLY A 117 16.07 16.34 -17.96
CA GLY A 117 16.18 17.64 -17.31
C GLY A 117 15.27 17.82 -16.08
N ILE A 118 14.78 16.73 -15.50
CA ILE A 118 13.88 16.76 -14.33
C ILE A 118 14.70 16.78 -13.04
N LYS A 119 14.48 17.81 -12.21
CA LYS A 119 15.23 18.02 -10.95
C LYS A 119 14.48 17.50 -9.73
N GLN A 120 13.16 17.40 -9.78
CA GLN A 120 12.32 16.90 -8.67
C GLN A 120 12.06 15.40 -8.80
N GLU A 121 11.67 14.80 -7.68
CA GLU A 121 11.31 13.38 -7.63
C GLU A 121 10.08 13.08 -8.48
N VAL A 122 10.10 11.94 -9.17
CA VAL A 122 8.97 11.41 -9.92
C VAL A 122 8.69 9.99 -9.43
N LEU A 123 7.46 9.76 -9.05
CA LEU A 123 6.92 8.45 -8.74
C LEU A 123 6.29 7.88 -10.02
N PHE A 124 6.66 6.67 -10.36
CA PHE A 124 6.18 5.98 -11.55
C PHE A 124 5.55 4.64 -11.17
N ALA A 125 4.44 4.30 -11.80
CA ALA A 125 3.83 3.00 -11.70
C ALA A 125 3.49 2.46 -13.07
N ASP A 126 3.71 1.16 -13.25
CA ASP A 126 3.39 0.42 -14.48
C ASP A 126 2.58 -0.82 -14.15
N PHE A 127 1.30 -0.82 -14.55
CA PHE A 127 0.42 -1.96 -14.44
C PHE A 127 0.56 -2.88 -15.65
N ASN A 128 0.74 -4.17 -15.40
CA ASN A 128 0.44 -5.18 -16.41
C ASN A 128 -1.09 -5.25 -16.56
N TRP A 129 -1.61 -4.45 -17.50
CA TRP A 129 -3.05 -4.25 -17.64
C TRP A 129 -3.79 -5.51 -18.09
N GLU A 130 -3.15 -6.40 -18.83
CA GLU A 130 -3.75 -7.68 -19.21
C GLU A 130 -3.99 -8.59 -18.01
N ASN A 131 -3.03 -8.66 -17.09
CA ASN A 131 -3.18 -9.44 -15.87
C ASN A 131 -4.29 -8.86 -14.98
N VAL A 132 -4.36 -7.54 -14.89
CA VAL A 132 -5.42 -6.83 -14.15
C VAL A 132 -6.79 -7.17 -14.73
N LEU A 133 -6.97 -7.06 -16.06
CA LEU A 133 -8.23 -7.39 -16.73
C LEU A 133 -8.62 -8.87 -16.58
N LYS A 134 -7.66 -9.79 -16.72
CA LYS A 134 -7.90 -11.23 -16.53
C LYS A 134 -8.39 -11.57 -15.13
N LEU A 135 -7.89 -10.87 -14.10
CA LEU A 135 -8.31 -11.10 -12.72
C LEU A 135 -9.65 -10.42 -12.40
N SER A 136 -9.85 -9.20 -12.89
CA SER A 136 -11.09 -8.46 -12.70
C SER A 136 -12.30 -9.18 -13.34
N SER A 137 -12.15 -9.74 -14.55
CA SER A 137 -13.23 -10.44 -15.25
C SER A 137 -13.75 -11.70 -14.53
N LYS A 138 -12.98 -12.26 -13.61
CA LYS A 138 -13.33 -13.45 -12.81
C LYS A 138 -14.07 -13.11 -11.52
N LYS A 139 -14.20 -11.84 -11.19
CA LYS A 139 -14.79 -11.39 -9.92
C LYS A 139 -16.21 -10.88 -10.14
N ASN A 140 -17.17 -11.51 -9.45
CA ASN A 140 -18.52 -10.97 -9.33
C ASN A 140 -18.55 -9.99 -8.16
N ILE A 141 -19.00 -8.78 -8.42
CA ILE A 141 -19.26 -7.79 -7.37
C ILE A 141 -20.49 -8.29 -6.61
N LYS A 142 -20.30 -8.62 -5.33
CA LYS A 142 -21.39 -8.92 -4.41
C LYS A 142 -21.63 -7.70 -3.54
N VAL A 143 -22.85 -7.21 -3.56
CA VAL A 143 -23.32 -6.20 -2.60
C VAL A 143 -23.77 -6.96 -1.35
N SER A 144 -23.23 -6.58 -0.20
CA SER A 144 -23.66 -7.04 1.11
C SER A 144 -24.33 -5.89 1.85
N ASP A 145 -25.33 -6.21 2.67
CA ASP A 145 -25.93 -5.24 3.56
C ASP A 145 -24.88 -4.67 4.54
N LEU A 146 -25.04 -3.41 4.88
CA LEU A 146 -24.24 -2.80 5.93
C LEU A 146 -24.60 -3.45 7.27
N SER A 147 -23.57 -3.78 8.06
CA SER A 147 -23.80 -4.34 9.39
C SER A 147 -24.61 -3.35 10.24
N LYS A 148 -25.66 -3.87 10.89
CA LYS A 148 -26.49 -3.11 11.84
C LYS A 148 -25.85 -3.02 13.23
N PHE A 149 -24.80 -3.79 13.47
CA PHE A 149 -24.13 -3.85 14.78
C PHE A 149 -22.87 -3.00 14.78
N PRO A 150 -22.60 -2.27 15.87
CA PRO A 150 -21.45 -1.38 15.95
C PRO A 150 -20.13 -2.16 15.94
N SER A 151 -19.13 -1.57 15.30
CA SER A 151 -17.74 -2.02 15.44
C SER A 151 -17.11 -1.44 16.70
N VAL A 152 -16.11 -2.14 17.21
CA VAL A 152 -15.33 -1.73 18.37
C VAL A 152 -13.87 -1.63 17.98
N LYS A 153 -13.24 -0.48 18.26
CA LYS A 153 -11.82 -0.25 18.06
C LYS A 153 -11.07 -0.46 19.37
N ARG A 154 -9.95 -1.17 19.34
CA ARG A 154 -9.01 -1.36 20.44
C ARG A 154 -7.59 -1.15 19.95
N ASP A 155 -6.76 -0.58 20.80
CA ASP A 155 -5.39 -0.24 20.46
C ASP A 155 -4.42 -1.01 21.35
N LEU A 156 -3.24 -1.36 20.80
CA LEU A 156 -2.10 -1.90 21.55
C LEU A 156 -0.84 -1.14 21.15
N ALA A 157 -0.02 -0.83 22.14
CA ALA A 157 1.34 -0.35 21.89
C ALA A 157 2.32 -1.54 22.04
N LEU A 158 2.95 -1.91 20.94
CA LEU A 158 3.84 -3.06 20.83
C LEU A 158 5.28 -2.58 20.72
N LEU A 159 6.11 -2.90 21.71
CA LEU A 159 7.56 -2.77 21.63
C LEU A 159 8.12 -4.01 20.94
N ILE A 160 8.71 -3.83 19.77
CA ILE A 160 9.17 -4.91 18.88
C ILE A 160 10.57 -4.63 18.33
N ASP A 161 11.18 -5.61 17.72
CA ASP A 161 12.47 -5.45 17.02
C ASP A 161 12.34 -4.51 15.82
N ASN A 162 13.37 -3.68 15.57
CA ASN A 162 13.40 -2.75 14.43
C ASN A 162 13.23 -3.45 13.08
N LYS A 163 13.64 -4.70 12.95
CA LYS A 163 13.54 -5.50 11.72
C LYS A 163 12.14 -6.02 11.45
N THR A 164 11.27 -6.08 12.47
CA THR A 164 9.91 -6.58 12.34
C THR A 164 9.08 -5.66 11.45
N GLU A 165 8.56 -6.18 10.35
CA GLU A 165 7.68 -5.44 9.46
C GLU A 165 6.24 -5.40 10.00
N PHE A 166 5.52 -4.30 9.80
CA PHE A 166 4.09 -4.21 10.18
C PHE A 166 3.25 -5.31 9.55
N LYS A 167 3.63 -5.78 8.36
CA LYS A 167 2.97 -6.89 7.67
C LYS A 167 2.98 -8.19 8.48
N GLU A 168 3.98 -8.44 9.29
CA GLU A 168 4.05 -9.61 10.17
C GLU A 168 2.99 -9.50 11.27
N VAL A 169 2.88 -8.32 11.91
CA VAL A 169 1.83 -8.01 12.89
C VAL A 169 0.44 -8.18 12.28
N TYR A 170 0.23 -7.60 11.09
CA TYR A 170 -1.02 -7.71 10.34
C TYR A 170 -1.41 -9.18 10.07
N ASN A 171 -0.49 -9.97 9.52
CA ASN A 171 -0.73 -11.36 9.18
C ASN A 171 -1.04 -12.20 10.43
N LEU A 172 -0.27 -12.04 11.51
CA LEU A 172 -0.47 -12.76 12.77
C LEU A 172 -1.81 -12.42 13.41
N ALA A 173 -2.23 -11.15 13.35
CA ALA A 173 -3.53 -10.72 13.85
C ALA A 173 -4.67 -11.46 13.13
N PHE A 174 -4.68 -11.47 11.80
CA PHE A 174 -5.71 -12.16 11.00
C PHE A 174 -5.62 -13.68 11.09
N GLN A 175 -4.44 -14.27 11.33
CA GLN A 175 -4.31 -15.69 11.61
C GLN A 175 -4.89 -16.05 12.98
N SER A 176 -4.72 -15.17 13.96
CA SER A 176 -5.24 -15.37 15.31
C SER A 176 -6.75 -15.21 15.39
N GLU A 177 -7.31 -14.15 14.75
CA GLU A 177 -8.74 -13.87 14.75
C GLU A 177 -9.23 -13.54 13.33
N ARG A 178 -9.91 -14.50 12.70
CA ARG A 178 -10.35 -14.38 11.30
C ARG A 178 -11.77 -13.85 11.12
N ASN A 179 -12.61 -14.04 12.13
CA ASN A 179 -14.05 -13.82 11.97
C ASN A 179 -14.47 -12.42 12.44
N LEU A 180 -13.99 -12.02 13.61
CA LEU A 180 -14.40 -10.79 14.26
C LEU A 180 -13.46 -9.62 13.98
N LEU A 181 -12.20 -9.88 13.62
CA LEU A 181 -11.24 -8.86 13.24
C LEU A 181 -11.52 -8.41 11.80
N LYS A 182 -11.89 -7.14 11.63
CA LYS A 182 -12.21 -6.54 10.33
C LYS A 182 -11.08 -5.74 9.74
N ASP A 183 -10.28 -5.08 10.59
CA ASP A 183 -9.15 -4.26 10.14
C ASP A 183 -8.05 -4.17 11.19
N VAL A 184 -6.82 -3.96 10.74
CA VAL A 184 -5.64 -3.73 11.58
C VAL A 184 -4.88 -2.53 11.00
N GLY A 185 -4.83 -1.45 11.76
CA GLY A 185 -4.20 -0.20 11.35
C GLY A 185 -2.97 0.14 12.19
N LEU A 186 -1.90 0.58 11.55
CA LEU A 186 -0.74 1.19 12.20
C LEU A 186 -0.94 2.70 12.19
N PHE A 187 -1.09 3.32 13.36
CA PHE A 187 -1.36 4.76 13.43
C PHE A 187 -0.21 5.58 14.01
N ASP A 188 0.77 4.93 14.66
CA ASP A 188 2.00 5.60 15.09
C ASP A 188 3.19 4.64 15.10
N VAL A 189 4.37 5.17 14.78
CA VAL A 189 5.66 4.47 14.82
C VAL A 189 6.64 5.36 15.57
N TYR A 190 7.10 4.89 16.72
CA TYR A 190 8.09 5.63 17.49
C TYR A 190 9.42 4.89 17.49
N GLU A 191 10.46 5.59 17.02
CA GLU A 191 11.86 5.18 17.04
C GLU A 191 12.64 6.32 17.71
N GLY A 192 13.14 6.10 18.92
CA GLY A 192 13.84 7.17 19.66
C GLY A 192 14.52 6.70 20.91
N ASP A 193 15.31 7.59 21.51
CA ASP A 193 16.26 7.34 22.62
C ASP A 193 15.61 6.81 23.92
N LYS A 194 14.29 6.87 24.02
CA LYS A 194 13.54 6.34 25.18
C LYS A 194 13.21 4.85 25.07
N LEU A 195 13.62 4.21 23.99
CA LEU A 195 13.43 2.77 23.77
C LEU A 195 14.76 2.04 23.93
N PRO A 196 14.71 0.73 24.29
CA PRO A 196 15.89 -0.13 24.23
C PRO A 196 16.51 -0.13 22.82
N GLU A 197 17.83 -0.24 22.74
CA GLU A 197 18.54 -0.30 21.47
C GLU A 197 18.02 -1.44 20.60
N GLY A 198 17.86 -1.19 19.31
CA GLY A 198 17.34 -2.15 18.35
C GLY A 198 15.81 -2.40 18.43
N LYS A 199 15.08 -1.62 19.21
CA LYS A 199 13.62 -1.72 19.34
C LYS A 199 12.90 -0.49 18.81
N LYS A 200 11.66 -0.70 18.35
CA LYS A 200 10.70 0.34 17.98
C LYS A 200 9.35 0.07 18.62
N SER A 201 8.52 1.09 18.70
CA SER A 201 7.15 0.97 19.19
C SER A 201 6.17 1.16 18.05
N TYR A 202 5.28 0.19 17.85
CA TYR A 202 4.11 0.32 16.97
C TYR A 202 2.85 0.57 17.79
N ALA A 203 2.12 1.63 17.47
CA ALA A 203 0.77 1.83 17.96
C ALA A 203 -0.22 1.27 16.93
N VAL A 204 -0.83 0.15 17.26
CA VAL A 204 -1.66 -0.66 16.38
C VAL A 204 -3.10 -0.64 16.82
N SER A 205 -4.03 -0.35 15.92
CA SER A 205 -5.47 -0.41 16.16
C SER A 205 -6.08 -1.65 15.52
N PHE A 206 -7.02 -2.25 16.25
CA PHE A 206 -7.78 -3.43 15.83
C PHE A 206 -9.26 -3.08 15.77
N LEU A 207 -9.87 -3.24 14.59
CA LEU A 207 -11.30 -3.03 14.42
C LEU A 207 -12.02 -4.39 14.49
N LEU A 208 -12.84 -4.55 15.51
CA LEU A 208 -13.61 -5.77 15.77
C LEU A 208 -15.08 -5.53 15.47
N GLN A 209 -15.74 -6.46 14.79
CA GLN A 209 -17.18 -6.41 14.51
C GLN A 209 -17.73 -7.81 14.29
N ASP A 210 -18.90 -8.06 14.87
CA ASP A 210 -19.76 -9.21 14.54
C ASP A 210 -20.92 -8.72 13.68
N GLU A 211 -21.20 -9.40 12.58
CA GLU A 211 -22.29 -9.04 11.64
C GLU A 211 -23.67 -9.47 12.15
N THR A 212 -23.71 -10.31 13.18
CA THR A 212 -24.94 -10.92 13.70
C THR A 212 -25.38 -10.38 15.04
N LYS A 213 -24.49 -9.78 15.82
CA LYS A 213 -24.77 -9.27 17.17
C LYS A 213 -23.75 -8.22 17.64
N THR A 214 -24.11 -7.46 18.64
CA THR A 214 -23.18 -6.57 19.35
C THR A 214 -22.16 -7.38 20.15
N LEU A 215 -20.87 -7.03 20.04
CA LEU A 215 -19.80 -7.68 20.78
C LEU A 215 -19.89 -7.30 22.27
N ALA A 216 -19.78 -8.30 23.14
CA ALA A 216 -19.71 -8.07 24.59
C ALA A 216 -18.25 -7.80 25.03
N ASP A 217 -18.04 -6.98 26.07
CA ASP A 217 -16.71 -6.60 26.55
C ASP A 217 -15.83 -7.82 26.87
N LYS A 218 -16.38 -8.83 27.55
CA LYS A 218 -15.65 -10.08 27.85
C LYS A 218 -15.14 -10.80 26.59
N GLN A 219 -15.87 -10.71 25.48
CA GLN A 219 -15.49 -11.32 24.23
C GLN A 219 -14.36 -10.50 23.57
N ILE A 220 -14.46 -9.18 23.63
CA ILE A 220 -13.44 -8.24 23.14
C ILE A 220 -12.14 -8.46 23.89
N ASP A 221 -12.19 -8.47 25.23
CA ASP A 221 -11.01 -8.67 26.10
C ASP A 221 -10.31 -10.00 25.81
N LYS A 222 -11.08 -11.07 25.62
CA LYS A 222 -10.53 -12.40 25.26
C LYS A 222 -9.80 -12.35 23.90
N ILE A 223 -10.35 -11.65 22.91
CA ILE A 223 -9.70 -11.48 21.60
C ILE A 223 -8.41 -10.68 21.76
N MET A 224 -8.44 -9.58 22.49
CA MET A 224 -7.27 -8.73 22.72
C MET A 224 -6.15 -9.48 23.45
N GLN A 225 -6.49 -10.24 24.48
CA GLN A 225 -5.51 -11.12 25.18
C GLN A 225 -4.90 -12.14 24.23
N LYS A 226 -5.72 -12.77 23.38
CA LYS A 226 -5.22 -13.75 22.40
C LYS A 226 -4.28 -13.10 21.38
N LEU A 227 -4.60 -11.90 20.89
CA LEU A 227 -3.74 -11.12 20.00
C LEU A 227 -2.42 -10.77 20.67
N GLN A 228 -2.46 -10.27 21.90
CA GLN A 228 -1.28 -9.97 22.70
C GLN A 228 -0.37 -11.18 22.83
N GLN A 229 -0.89 -12.31 23.32
CA GLN A 229 -0.12 -13.56 23.47
C GLN A 229 0.47 -14.05 22.14
N THR A 230 -0.25 -13.83 21.03
CA THR A 230 0.23 -14.18 19.70
C THR A 230 1.44 -13.33 19.32
N PHE A 231 1.43 -12.04 19.59
CA PHE A 231 2.55 -11.13 19.29
C PHE A 231 3.73 -11.38 20.23
N GLU A 232 3.49 -11.58 21.52
CA GLU A 232 4.54 -11.96 22.48
C GLU A 232 5.27 -13.23 22.04
N LYS A 233 4.52 -14.27 21.67
CA LYS A 233 5.10 -15.55 21.29
C LYS A 233 5.84 -15.56 19.96
N ASN A 234 5.38 -14.80 18.95
CA ASN A 234 5.89 -14.91 17.59
C ASN A 234 6.81 -13.74 17.19
N LEU A 235 6.75 -12.61 17.86
CA LEU A 235 7.51 -11.40 17.55
C LEU A 235 8.36 -10.92 18.74
N ASP A 236 8.38 -11.65 19.85
CA ASP A 236 8.99 -11.21 21.13
C ASP A 236 8.54 -9.77 21.48
N ALA A 237 7.28 -9.49 21.19
CA ALA A 237 6.67 -8.19 21.47
C ALA A 237 6.41 -8.01 22.96
N VAL A 238 6.62 -6.80 23.47
CA VAL A 238 6.28 -6.42 24.83
C VAL A 238 5.23 -5.31 24.75
N LEU A 239 4.17 -5.39 25.55
CA LEU A 239 3.22 -4.29 25.68
C LEU A 239 3.86 -3.11 26.43
N ARG A 240 3.56 -1.92 25.96
CA ARG A 240 4.04 -0.67 26.53
C ARG A 240 2.91 0.13 27.16
#